data_ed73e76a369ea48a4eda74193c8ce88d
#
_entry.id   ed73e76a369ea48a4eda74193c8ce88d
#
_cell.length_a   1.000
_cell.length_b   1.000
_cell.length_c   1.000
_cell.angle_alpha   90.00
_cell.angle_beta   90.00
_cell.angle_gamma   90.00
#
_symmetry.space_group_name_H-M   'P 1'
#
loop_
_entity.id
_entity.type
_entity.pdbx_description
1 polymer ?
#
loop_
_entity_poly.entity_id
_entity_poly.type
_entity_poly.pdbx_seq_one_letter_code
_entity_poly.pdbx_strand_id
1 'polypeptide(L)'
;AGVIFNAGLLNIPRFYKLFPTPFSKIVFALFCAGILGFVYPQVLGGGNELIYNIAKTPYTLQALLLLLAGKFIFTMLSYGSGVPGGFFLPMLVIGALTGSVISNIMIALGLLDPFFYSNIIVISMAAFFSASVRAPITGIILIMEMTGSFQHMLVLPIASIVAFIAAELCRSKPI
;
A
#
# COMPACT_ATOMS: atom_id res chain seq x y z
N ALA A 1 9.60 -0.12 1.22
CA ALA A 1 8.30 -0.82 1.10
C ALA A 1 8.02 -1.17 -0.37
N GLY A 2 8.01 -0.23 -1.33
CA GLY A 2 7.69 -0.48 -2.73
C GLY A 2 8.53 -1.57 -3.41
N VAL A 3 9.83 -1.59 -3.18
CA VAL A 3 10.74 -2.61 -3.72
C VAL A 3 10.37 -4.02 -3.22
N ILE A 4 10.05 -4.15 -1.93
CA ILE A 4 9.62 -5.42 -1.32
C ILE A 4 8.26 -5.85 -1.90
N PHE A 5 7.36 -4.89 -2.11
CA PHE A 5 6.07 -5.13 -2.71
C PHE A 5 6.19 -5.69 -4.14
N ASN A 6 6.99 -5.04 -4.99
CA ASN A 6 7.22 -5.49 -6.36
C ASN A 6 7.86 -6.89 -6.39
N ALA A 7 8.87 -7.11 -5.54
CA ALA A 7 9.51 -8.43 -5.42
C ALA A 7 8.48 -9.51 -4.99
N GLY A 8 7.59 -9.20 -4.07
CA GLY A 8 6.50 -10.06 -3.65
C GLY A 8 5.56 -10.39 -4.82
N LEU A 9 5.02 -9.37 -5.50
CA LEU A 9 4.10 -9.56 -6.63
C LEU A 9 4.71 -10.38 -7.76
N LEU A 10 5.97 -10.14 -8.10
CA LEU A 10 6.65 -10.87 -9.17
C LEU A 10 6.96 -12.34 -8.81
N ASN A 11 7.07 -12.65 -7.51
CA ASN A 11 7.35 -14.00 -7.05
C ASN A 11 6.08 -14.81 -6.70
N ILE A 12 4.98 -14.16 -6.39
CA ILE A 12 3.73 -14.84 -5.99
C ILE A 12 3.21 -15.86 -7.04
N PRO A 13 3.33 -15.64 -8.38
CA PRO A 13 2.93 -16.62 -9.36
C PRO A 13 3.69 -17.95 -9.23
N ARG A 14 4.90 -17.94 -8.67
CA ARG A 14 5.66 -19.18 -8.41
C ARG A 14 5.01 -20.01 -7.32
N PHE A 15 4.50 -19.38 -6.27
CA PHE A 15 3.74 -20.05 -5.22
C PHE A 15 2.45 -20.69 -5.78
N TYR A 16 1.76 -19.96 -6.65
CA TYR A 16 0.53 -20.46 -7.26
C TYR A 16 0.73 -21.56 -8.31
N LYS A 17 1.95 -21.86 -8.71
CA LYS A 17 2.26 -23.05 -9.54
C LYS A 17 2.02 -24.39 -8.80
N LEU A 18 1.96 -24.36 -7.46
CA LEU A 18 1.59 -25.54 -6.65
C LEU A 18 0.12 -25.95 -6.84
N PHE A 19 -0.73 -25.07 -7.32
CA PHE A 19 -2.14 -25.34 -7.52
C PHE A 19 -2.41 -25.80 -8.95
N PRO A 20 -2.93 -27.03 -9.14
CA PRO A 20 -3.03 -27.64 -10.47
C PRO A 20 -4.09 -26.99 -11.37
N THR A 21 -5.13 -26.37 -10.79
CA THR A 21 -6.23 -25.78 -11.54
C THR A 21 -6.43 -24.29 -11.23
N PRO A 22 -6.89 -23.49 -12.21
CA PRO A 22 -7.25 -22.08 -11.94
C PRO A 22 -8.31 -21.95 -10.85
N PHE A 23 -9.25 -22.89 -10.79
CA PHE A 23 -10.31 -22.92 -9.79
C PHE A 23 -9.75 -23.04 -8.35
N SER A 24 -8.78 -23.93 -8.13
CA SER A 24 -8.17 -24.11 -6.82
C SER A 24 -7.45 -22.85 -6.31
N LYS A 25 -6.87 -22.05 -7.21
CA LYS A 25 -6.24 -20.77 -6.88
C LYS A 25 -7.26 -19.76 -6.34
N ILE A 26 -8.41 -19.70 -7.01
CA ILE A 26 -9.51 -18.80 -6.63
C ILE A 26 -10.10 -19.22 -5.27
N VAL A 27 -10.37 -20.50 -5.11
CA VAL A 27 -10.92 -21.05 -3.85
C VAL A 27 -9.98 -20.80 -2.69
N PHE A 28 -8.68 -20.96 -2.88
CA PHE A 28 -7.67 -20.66 -1.84
C PHE A 28 -7.67 -19.18 -1.47
N ALA A 29 -7.69 -18.28 -2.45
CA ALA A 29 -7.74 -16.83 -2.19
C ALA A 29 -9.03 -16.43 -1.46
N LEU A 30 -10.19 -16.99 -1.84
CA LEU A 30 -11.47 -16.76 -1.17
C LEU A 30 -11.49 -17.31 0.25
N PHE A 31 -10.91 -18.47 0.48
CA PHE A 31 -10.78 -19.05 1.82
C PHE A 31 -9.95 -18.16 2.74
N CYS A 32 -8.81 -17.67 2.26
CA CYS A 32 -7.98 -16.69 2.99
C CYS A 32 -8.73 -15.39 3.24
N ALA A 33 -9.51 -14.90 2.25
CA ALA A 33 -10.35 -13.72 2.42
C ALA A 33 -11.42 -13.94 3.49
N GLY A 34 -12.05 -15.12 3.52
CA GLY A 34 -13.03 -15.49 4.56
C GLY A 34 -12.44 -15.43 5.96
N ILE A 35 -11.28 -16.06 6.18
CA ILE A 35 -10.59 -16.03 7.47
C ILE A 35 -10.25 -14.59 7.87
N LEU A 36 -9.65 -13.82 6.96
CA LEU A 36 -9.29 -12.42 7.22
C LEU A 36 -10.53 -11.55 7.47
N GLY A 37 -11.66 -11.86 6.84
CA GLY A 37 -12.92 -11.15 7.05
C GLY A 37 -13.48 -11.33 8.47
N PHE A 38 -13.24 -12.46 9.10
CA PHE A 38 -13.63 -12.69 10.49
C PHE A 38 -12.65 -12.06 11.49
N VAL A 39 -11.36 -12.09 11.20
CA VAL A 39 -10.31 -11.63 12.12
C VAL A 39 -10.02 -10.13 11.96
N TYR A 40 -9.91 -9.67 10.71
CA TYR A 40 -9.56 -8.29 10.35
C TYR A 40 -10.33 -7.80 9.12
N PRO A 41 -11.63 -7.50 9.24
CA PRO A 41 -12.46 -7.11 8.11
C PRO A 41 -11.94 -5.86 7.38
N GLN A 42 -11.22 -4.98 8.08
CA GLN A 42 -10.62 -3.75 7.52
C GLN A 42 -9.53 -4.01 6.46
N VAL A 43 -8.96 -5.21 6.43
CA VAL A 43 -7.94 -5.60 5.44
C VAL A 43 -8.58 -5.94 4.09
N LEU A 44 -9.86 -6.32 4.07
CA LEU A 44 -10.59 -6.69 2.85
C LEU A 44 -10.91 -5.48 1.96
N GLY A 45 -11.29 -5.76 0.75
CA GLY A 45 -11.73 -4.75 -0.24
C GLY A 45 -10.61 -3.80 -0.69
N GLY A 46 -10.99 -2.71 -1.32
CA GLY A 46 -10.09 -1.66 -1.81
C GLY A 46 -9.37 -0.91 -0.69
N GLY A 47 -10.04 -0.67 0.43
CA GLY A 47 -9.48 -0.06 1.63
C GLY A 47 -9.56 1.48 1.67
N ASN A 48 -10.42 2.11 0.88
CA ASN A 48 -10.64 3.57 0.95
C ASN A 48 -11.06 4.03 2.35
N GLU A 49 -11.98 3.28 2.99
CA GLU A 49 -12.41 3.55 4.36
C GLU A 49 -11.23 3.45 5.35
N LEU A 50 -10.31 2.50 5.11
CA LEU A 50 -9.14 2.33 5.95
C LEU A 50 -8.21 3.54 5.84
N ILE A 51 -7.95 4.06 4.63
CA ILE A 51 -7.16 5.29 4.44
C ILE A 51 -7.79 6.45 5.19
N TYR A 52 -9.11 6.63 5.04
CA TYR A 52 -9.82 7.71 5.70
C TYR A 52 -9.77 7.61 7.23
N ASN A 53 -9.97 6.41 7.77
CA ASN A 53 -9.94 6.17 9.21
C ASN A 53 -8.54 6.39 9.79
N ILE A 54 -7.49 5.90 9.11
CA ILE A 54 -6.09 6.09 9.53
C ILE A 54 -5.71 7.57 9.52
N ALA A 55 -6.18 8.33 8.52
CA ALA A 55 -5.88 9.75 8.42
C ALA A 55 -6.57 10.59 9.51
N LYS A 56 -7.73 10.14 10.01
CA LYS A 56 -8.50 10.87 11.04
C LYS A 56 -8.11 10.53 12.47
N THR A 57 -7.87 9.25 12.71
CA THR A 57 -7.59 8.75 14.07
C THR A 57 -6.26 8.00 14.08
N PRO A 58 -5.31 8.41 14.92
CA PRO A 58 -4.04 7.69 15.03
C PRO A 58 -4.28 6.32 15.65
N TYR A 59 -3.92 5.27 14.92
CA TYR A 59 -3.90 3.90 15.40
C TYR A 59 -2.62 3.64 16.19
N THR A 60 -2.67 2.67 17.09
CA THR A 60 -1.45 2.22 17.78
C THR A 60 -0.47 1.61 16.76
N LEU A 61 0.84 1.74 17.03
CA LEU A 61 1.87 1.22 16.14
C LEU A 61 1.69 -0.29 15.87
N GLN A 62 1.28 -1.06 16.89
CA GLN A 62 1.03 -2.49 16.74
C GLN A 62 -0.13 -2.78 15.78
N ALA A 63 -1.24 -2.04 15.89
CA ALA A 63 -2.37 -2.19 14.99
C ALA A 63 -1.99 -1.83 13.54
N LEU A 64 -1.21 -0.77 13.33
CA LEU A 64 -0.74 -0.37 12.00
C LEU A 64 0.16 -1.44 11.37
N LEU A 65 1.07 -2.04 12.13
CA LEU A 65 1.94 -3.11 11.65
C LEU A 65 1.15 -4.37 11.28
N LEU A 66 0.16 -4.74 12.09
CA LEU A 66 -0.73 -5.87 11.79
C LEU A 66 -1.57 -5.62 10.54
N LEU A 67 -2.16 -4.41 10.41
CA LEU A 67 -2.93 -4.03 9.22
C LEU A 67 -2.05 -3.97 7.97
N LEU A 68 -0.83 -3.46 8.08
CA LEU A 68 0.14 -3.41 6.99
C LEU A 68 0.52 -4.83 6.52
N ALA A 69 0.87 -5.70 7.46
CA ALA A 69 1.21 -7.09 7.14
C ALA A 69 0.01 -7.85 6.54
N GLY A 70 -1.16 -7.72 7.15
CA GLY A 70 -2.40 -8.34 6.66
C GLY A 70 -2.77 -7.86 5.26
N LYS A 71 -2.76 -6.54 5.03
CA LYS A 71 -3.05 -5.95 3.72
C LYS A 71 -2.03 -6.36 2.66
N PHE A 72 -0.76 -6.36 3.02
CA PHE A 72 0.32 -6.79 2.14
C PHE A 72 0.14 -8.25 1.70
N ILE A 73 -0.02 -9.17 2.66
CA ILE A 73 -0.20 -10.61 2.39
C ILE A 73 -1.47 -10.85 1.57
N PHE A 74 -2.59 -10.23 1.97
CA PHE A 74 -3.86 -10.40 1.27
C PHE A 74 -3.80 -9.89 -0.17
N THR A 75 -3.14 -8.74 -0.41
CA THR A 75 -2.95 -8.22 -1.77
C THR A 75 -2.12 -9.18 -2.63
N MET A 76 -1.05 -9.77 -2.07
CA MET A 76 -0.25 -10.78 -2.76
C MET A 76 -1.08 -12.01 -3.12
N LEU A 77 -1.86 -12.53 -2.16
CA LEU A 77 -2.70 -13.71 -2.38
C LEU A 77 -3.79 -13.44 -3.43
N SER A 78 -4.47 -12.30 -3.34
CA SER A 78 -5.51 -11.93 -4.31
C SER A 78 -4.94 -11.78 -5.71
N TYR A 79 -3.82 -11.10 -5.87
CA TYR A 79 -3.17 -10.92 -7.16
C TYR A 79 -2.71 -12.26 -7.77
N GLY A 80 -2.13 -13.13 -6.95
CA GLY A 80 -1.63 -14.45 -7.38
C GLY A 80 -2.71 -15.40 -7.84
N SER A 81 -3.98 -15.20 -7.43
CA SER A 81 -5.11 -16.04 -7.85
C SER A 81 -5.39 -15.99 -9.36
N GLY A 82 -4.91 -14.91 -10.03
CA GLY A 82 -5.12 -14.69 -11.47
C GLY A 82 -6.52 -14.19 -11.84
N VAL A 83 -7.36 -13.88 -10.85
CA VAL A 83 -8.64 -13.21 -11.10
C VAL A 83 -8.38 -11.76 -11.51
N PRO A 84 -8.98 -11.29 -12.62
CA PRO A 84 -8.89 -9.89 -12.98
C PRO A 84 -9.46 -9.01 -11.87
N GLY A 85 -8.61 -8.24 -11.22
CA GLY A 85 -8.96 -7.34 -10.11
C GLY A 85 -7.97 -6.20 -10.01
N GLY A 86 -8.43 -5.06 -9.46
CA GLY A 86 -7.59 -3.89 -9.26
C GLY A 86 -6.63 -4.08 -8.09
N PHE A 87 -5.33 -4.05 -8.33
CA PHE A 87 -4.31 -3.98 -7.27
C PHE A 87 -3.97 -2.53 -6.87
N PHE A 88 -4.53 -1.59 -7.57
CA PHE A 88 -4.24 -0.17 -7.48
C PHE A 88 -4.59 0.40 -6.09
N LEU A 89 -5.85 0.30 -5.66
CA LEU A 89 -6.30 0.77 -4.35
C LEU A 89 -5.58 0.06 -3.20
N PRO A 90 -5.45 -1.28 -3.17
CA PRO A 90 -4.64 -1.96 -2.16
C PRO A 90 -3.21 -1.46 -2.06
N MET A 91 -2.60 -1.08 -3.18
CA MET A 91 -1.24 -0.53 -3.21
C MET A 91 -1.19 0.85 -2.53
N LEU A 92 -2.16 1.71 -2.78
CA LEU A 92 -2.25 3.02 -2.11
C LEU A 92 -2.47 2.87 -0.60
N VAL A 93 -3.28 1.89 -0.18
CA VAL A 93 -3.47 1.57 1.25
C VAL A 93 -2.18 1.13 1.92
N ILE A 94 -1.38 0.29 1.25
CA ILE A 94 -0.06 -0.12 1.76
C ILE A 94 0.86 1.10 1.89
N GLY A 95 0.82 2.02 0.92
CA GLY A 95 1.51 3.31 0.99
C GLY A 95 1.06 4.15 2.19
N ALA A 96 -0.26 4.27 2.41
CA ALA A 96 -0.84 4.99 3.54
C ALA A 96 -0.44 4.38 4.90
N LEU A 97 -0.55 3.06 5.03
CA LEU A 97 -0.13 2.33 6.24
C LEU A 97 1.36 2.49 6.52
N THR A 98 2.20 2.42 5.49
CA THR A 98 3.63 2.66 5.61
C THR A 98 3.90 4.08 6.11
N GLY A 99 3.21 5.08 5.55
CA GLY A 99 3.29 6.48 5.99
C GLY A 99 2.86 6.65 7.45
N SER A 100 1.77 6.00 7.84
CA SER A 100 1.26 6.04 9.22
C SER A 100 2.25 5.43 10.23
N VAL A 101 2.87 4.30 9.88
CA VAL A 101 3.91 3.67 10.71
C VAL A 101 5.11 4.62 10.89
N ILE A 102 5.60 5.22 9.79
CA ILE A 102 6.72 6.16 9.82
C ILE A 102 6.36 7.39 10.67
N SER A 103 5.17 7.97 10.46
CA SER A 103 4.69 9.12 11.22
C SER A 103 4.61 8.84 12.72
N ASN A 104 4.05 7.68 13.11
CA ASN A 104 4.00 7.30 14.53
C ASN A 104 5.39 7.19 15.15
N ILE A 105 6.34 6.59 14.45
CA ILE A 105 7.72 6.48 14.94
C ILE A 105 8.35 7.86 15.06
N MET A 106 8.19 8.74 14.06
CA MET A 106 8.77 10.09 14.07
C MET A 106 8.15 10.96 15.17
N ILE A 107 6.85 10.84 15.41
CA ILE A 107 6.17 11.55 16.52
C ILE A 107 6.67 11.03 17.87
N ALA A 108 6.81 9.72 18.03
CA ALA A 108 7.33 9.12 19.26
C ALA A 108 8.78 9.54 19.59
N LEU A 109 9.57 9.81 18.54
CA LEU A 109 10.95 10.32 18.67
C LEU A 109 11.01 11.86 18.84
N GLY A 110 9.88 12.55 18.82
CA GLY A 110 9.83 14.01 18.90
C GLY A 110 10.34 14.75 17.66
N LEU A 111 10.46 14.05 16.52
CA LEU A 111 10.97 14.59 15.26
C LEU A 111 9.88 15.17 14.37
N LEU A 112 8.62 14.88 14.65
CA LEU A 112 7.47 15.29 13.85
C LEU A 112 6.35 15.80 14.74
N ASP A 113 5.79 16.97 14.39
CA ASP A 113 4.58 17.46 15.01
C ASP A 113 3.38 16.61 14.56
N PRO A 114 2.49 16.18 15.50
CA PRO A 114 1.27 15.44 15.17
C PRO A 114 0.38 16.09 14.10
N PHE A 115 0.47 17.40 13.95
CA PHE A 115 -0.26 18.15 12.91
C PHE A 115 0.06 17.67 11.49
N PHE A 116 1.30 17.22 11.24
CA PHE A 116 1.74 16.76 9.92
C PHE A 116 1.46 15.28 9.65
N TYR A 117 0.82 14.56 10.58
CA TYR A 117 0.55 13.13 10.46
C TYR A 117 -0.16 12.76 9.15
N SER A 118 -1.28 13.42 8.84
CA SER A 118 -2.05 13.18 7.61
C SER A 118 -1.26 13.52 6.34
N ASN A 119 -0.42 14.55 6.40
CA ASN A 119 0.40 14.97 5.27
C ASN A 119 1.43 13.90 4.89
N ILE A 120 2.07 13.27 5.88
CA ILE A 120 3.03 12.17 5.65
C ILE A 120 2.32 10.95 5.02
N ILE A 121 1.08 10.66 5.43
CA ILE A 121 0.29 9.57 4.82
C ILE A 121 0.10 9.82 3.33
N VAL A 122 -0.36 11.00 2.95
CA VAL A 122 -0.62 11.38 1.55
C VAL A 122 0.67 11.33 0.72
N ILE A 123 1.76 11.88 1.25
CA ILE A 123 3.08 11.85 0.61
C ILE A 123 3.57 10.41 0.42
N SER A 124 3.40 9.56 1.42
CA SER A 124 3.81 8.15 1.36
C SER A 124 3.00 7.34 0.35
N MET A 125 1.71 7.64 0.16
CA MET A 125 0.90 7.02 -0.89
C MET A 125 1.47 7.31 -2.28
N ALA A 126 1.77 8.57 -2.57
CA ALA A 126 2.35 8.99 -3.86
C ALA A 126 3.76 8.41 -4.08
N ALA A 127 4.59 8.44 -3.05
CA ALA A 127 5.94 7.88 -3.09
C ALA A 127 5.93 6.36 -3.30
N PHE A 128 5.03 5.64 -2.60
CA PHE A 128 4.89 4.20 -2.75
C PHE A 128 4.42 3.82 -4.15
N PHE A 129 3.41 4.53 -4.67
CA PHE A 129 2.91 4.32 -6.03
C PHE A 129 4.01 4.55 -7.07
N SER A 130 4.70 5.68 -6.97
CA SER A 130 5.78 6.05 -7.87
C SER A 130 6.93 5.03 -7.87
N ALA A 131 7.30 4.51 -6.69
CA ALA A 131 8.32 3.49 -6.55
C ALA A 131 7.91 2.13 -7.14
N SER A 132 6.61 1.80 -7.10
CA SER A 132 6.10 0.49 -7.52
C SER A 132 5.77 0.43 -9.02
N VAL A 133 5.04 1.42 -9.52
CA VAL A 133 4.53 1.48 -10.92
C VAL A 133 5.50 2.19 -11.86
N ARG A 134 6.44 2.97 -11.33
CA ARG A 134 7.37 3.83 -12.11
C ARG A 134 6.67 4.94 -12.90
N ALA A 135 5.52 5.40 -12.43
CA ALA A 135 4.73 6.46 -13.04
C ALA A 135 4.51 7.62 -12.05
N PRO A 136 5.52 8.47 -11.78
CA PRO A 136 5.42 9.52 -10.77
C PRO A 136 4.31 10.54 -11.08
N ILE A 137 4.15 10.96 -12.31
CA ILE A 137 3.12 11.93 -12.71
C ILE A 137 1.72 11.38 -12.46
N THR A 138 1.48 10.14 -12.84
CA THR A 138 0.18 9.47 -12.61
C THR A 138 -0.13 9.37 -11.12
N GLY A 139 0.87 9.02 -10.30
CA GLY A 139 0.72 8.95 -8.84
C GLY A 139 0.34 10.29 -8.23
N ILE A 140 1.00 11.38 -8.65
CA ILE A 140 0.71 12.73 -8.17
C ILE A 140 -0.73 13.13 -8.49
N ILE A 141 -1.13 13.05 -9.78
CA ILE A 141 -2.47 13.45 -10.23
C ILE A 141 -3.55 12.66 -9.48
N LEU A 142 -3.36 11.37 -9.36
CA LEU A 142 -4.31 10.48 -8.72
C LEU A 142 -4.47 10.76 -7.23
N ILE A 143 -3.39 10.99 -6.51
CA ILE A 143 -3.46 11.33 -5.09
C ILE A 143 -4.08 12.72 -4.90
N MET A 144 -3.79 13.67 -5.77
CA MET A 144 -4.45 14.98 -5.74
C MET A 144 -5.96 14.87 -5.96
N GLU A 145 -6.38 14.03 -6.91
CA GLU A 145 -7.79 13.78 -7.20
C GLU A 145 -8.49 13.09 -6.02
N MET A 146 -7.86 12.06 -5.44
CA MET A 146 -8.42 11.34 -4.28
C MET A 146 -8.54 12.20 -3.03
N THR A 147 -7.57 13.09 -2.78
CA THR A 147 -7.59 13.96 -1.59
C THR A 147 -8.42 15.22 -1.79
N GLY A 148 -8.72 15.59 -3.02
CA GLY A 148 -9.41 16.84 -3.38
C GLY A 148 -8.66 18.10 -2.95
N SER A 149 -7.36 17.99 -2.65
CA SER A 149 -6.56 19.05 -2.08
C SER A 149 -5.31 19.33 -2.91
N PHE A 150 -5.13 20.60 -3.29
CA PHE A 150 -3.93 21.10 -3.94
C PHE A 150 -2.82 21.52 -2.96
N GLN A 151 -3.06 21.41 -1.66
CA GLN A 151 -2.10 21.86 -0.63
C GLN A 151 -0.75 21.13 -0.71
N HIS A 152 -0.74 19.90 -1.22
CA HIS A 152 0.45 19.08 -1.34
C HIS A 152 1.13 19.15 -2.72
N MET A 153 0.68 20.06 -3.60
CA MET A 153 1.10 20.13 -5.02
C MET A 153 2.60 20.25 -5.21
N LEU A 154 3.33 20.88 -4.28
CA LEU A 154 4.79 21.03 -4.36
C LEU A 154 5.53 19.82 -3.77
N VAL A 155 5.00 19.21 -2.73
CA VAL A 155 5.69 18.14 -1.99
C VAL A 155 5.51 16.78 -2.67
N LEU A 156 4.34 16.53 -3.25
CA LEU A 156 4.05 15.26 -3.94
C LEU A 156 5.00 14.97 -5.11
N PRO A 157 5.30 15.92 -6.03
CA PRO A 157 6.28 15.69 -7.09
C PRO A 157 7.67 15.35 -6.56
N ILE A 158 8.15 16.10 -5.57
CA ILE A 158 9.47 15.86 -4.99
C ILE A 158 9.54 14.44 -4.40
N ALA A 159 8.57 14.07 -3.56
CA ALA A 159 8.53 12.75 -2.94
C ALA A 159 8.40 11.62 -3.98
N SER A 160 7.57 11.82 -5.01
CA SER A 160 7.37 10.85 -6.09
C SER A 160 8.62 10.63 -6.92
N ILE A 161 9.33 11.71 -7.27
CA ILE A 161 10.57 11.62 -8.06
C ILE A 161 11.68 10.98 -7.23
N VAL A 162 11.84 11.37 -5.97
CA VAL A 162 12.84 10.77 -5.07
C VAL A 162 12.56 9.27 -4.90
N ALA A 163 11.31 8.89 -4.70
CA ALA A 163 10.92 7.49 -4.56
C ALA A 163 11.15 6.68 -5.86
N PHE A 164 10.89 7.29 -7.01
CA PHE A 164 11.20 6.72 -8.33
C PHE A 164 12.71 6.45 -8.47
N ILE A 165 13.54 7.46 -8.22
CA ILE A 165 15.00 7.34 -8.30
C ILE A 165 15.53 6.29 -7.32
N ALA A 166 15.05 6.30 -6.08
CA ALA A 166 15.44 5.30 -5.07
C ALA A 166 15.09 3.87 -5.50
N ALA A 167 13.91 3.67 -6.08
CA ALA A 167 13.52 2.36 -6.59
C ALA A 167 14.32 1.94 -7.83
N GLU A 168 14.75 2.91 -8.68
CA GLU A 168 15.66 2.69 -9.81
C GLU A 168 17.04 2.23 -9.33
N LEU A 169 17.62 2.93 -8.36
CA LEU A 169 18.90 2.59 -7.75
C LEU A 169 18.88 1.20 -7.10
N CYS A 170 17.76 0.81 -6.50
CA CYS A 170 17.54 -0.53 -5.96
C CYS A 170 17.33 -1.60 -7.05
N ARG A 171 17.40 -1.26 -8.34
CA ARG A 171 17.14 -2.15 -9.48
C ARG A 171 15.85 -2.96 -9.33
N SER A 172 14.83 -2.38 -8.69
CA SER A 172 13.52 -3.01 -8.57
C SER A 172 12.87 -3.10 -9.95
N LYS A 173 12.31 -4.24 -10.30
CA LYS A 173 11.51 -4.36 -11.53
C LYS A 173 10.15 -3.68 -11.29
N PRO A 174 9.65 -2.85 -12.21
CA PRO A 174 8.31 -2.29 -12.12
C PRO A 174 7.26 -3.39 -12.28
N ILE A 175 6.05 -3.08 -11.81
CA ILE A 175 4.86 -3.92 -11.98
C ILE A 175 4.18 -3.53 -13.29
#